data_f5427df206cad96dc0ca9f2af8426f79
#
_entry.id   f5427df206cad96dc0ca9f2af8426f79
#
_cell.length_a   1.000
_cell.length_b   1.000
_cell.length_c   1.000
_cell.angle_alpha   90.00
_cell.angle_beta   90.00
_cell.angle_gamma   90.00
#
_symmetry.space_group_name_H-M   'P 1'
#
loop_
_entity.id
_entity.type
_entity.pdbx_description
1 polymer ?
#
loop_
_entity_poly.entity_id
_entity_poly.type
_entity_poly.pdbx_seq_one_letter_code
_entity_poly.pdbx_strand_id
1 'polypeptide(L)'
;MTWLDRQSFLGQDSGQVLQDLTVGLVGLGGGNSHVVQQLAHLGIGGFVLVDDDVISESNLNRLVGGTWDDVQEARQKTEIAKRVVLSVNPRARVGCHQAKWQEVAEHLRACDIIIGGVDRIIAKSELEAFCRRFLIPYVDMGMDVHRLGDADGFLVAGQVVLSCPGTPCLQCLGVVTDSALSEEAGRYGDAGGKPQVVWPNGILASTAVGLLVQLFTPWHGKPVRSAYFAYDANEGTMIVPDRFRRRIGKICGHYPIDAVGDPRFDIRAVMSQFDSSTEPCEEIFITPVPSEKWFKRIFARAGRWLQRATKGFIRSHEK
;
A
#
# COMPACT_ATOMS: atom_id res chain seq x y z
N MET A 1 -20.93 -24.51 -0.61
CA MET A 1 -20.87 -23.12 -1.09
C MET A 1 -20.17 -22.30 -0.02
N THR A 2 -19.07 -21.66 -0.34
CA THR A 2 -18.31 -20.80 0.57
C THR A 2 -18.79 -19.35 0.44
N TRP A 3 -18.47 -18.49 1.40
CA TRP A 3 -18.81 -17.07 1.34
C TRP A 3 -18.07 -16.33 0.21
N LEU A 4 -17.03 -16.95 -0.39
CA LEU A 4 -16.24 -16.41 -1.51
C LEU A 4 -16.73 -16.87 -2.90
N ASP A 5 -17.72 -17.75 -2.99
CA ASP A 5 -18.14 -18.35 -4.27
C ASP A 5 -18.64 -17.31 -5.30
N ARG A 6 -19.22 -16.20 -4.81
CA ARG A 6 -19.70 -15.12 -5.70
C ARG A 6 -18.60 -14.32 -6.39
N GLN A 7 -17.35 -14.45 -5.96
CA GLN A 7 -16.19 -13.80 -6.59
C GLN A 7 -15.38 -14.75 -7.49
N SER A 8 -15.92 -15.92 -7.86
CA SER A 8 -15.25 -16.91 -8.73
C SER A 8 -14.84 -16.35 -10.10
N PHE A 9 -15.50 -15.29 -10.59
CA PHE A 9 -15.12 -14.58 -11.81
C PHE A 9 -13.72 -13.95 -11.77
N LEU A 10 -13.14 -13.77 -10.59
CA LEU A 10 -11.78 -13.24 -10.44
C LEU A 10 -10.70 -14.18 -10.98
N GLY A 11 -11.05 -15.46 -11.21
CA GLY A 11 -10.18 -16.50 -11.74
C GLY A 11 -10.20 -17.76 -10.87
N GLN A 12 -9.86 -18.90 -11.49
CA GLN A 12 -9.99 -20.23 -10.87
C GLN A 12 -9.29 -20.34 -9.51
N ASP A 13 -8.06 -19.78 -9.38
CA ASP A 13 -7.25 -19.88 -8.16
C ASP A 13 -7.24 -18.57 -7.35
N SER A 14 -8.10 -17.62 -7.70
CA SER A 14 -8.09 -16.27 -7.11
C SER A 14 -8.34 -16.29 -5.60
N GLY A 15 -9.21 -17.19 -5.11
CA GLY A 15 -9.47 -17.33 -3.69
C GLY A 15 -8.22 -17.71 -2.89
N GLN A 16 -7.42 -18.67 -3.39
CA GLN A 16 -6.15 -19.06 -2.77
C GLN A 16 -5.10 -17.95 -2.89
N VAL A 17 -5.01 -17.29 -4.05
CA VAL A 17 -4.10 -16.16 -4.26
C VAL A 17 -4.36 -15.05 -3.25
N LEU A 18 -5.64 -14.66 -3.05
CA LEU A 18 -6.02 -13.63 -2.10
C LEU A 18 -5.77 -14.06 -0.65
N GLN A 19 -6.02 -15.33 -0.32
CA GLN A 19 -5.77 -15.88 1.00
C GLN A 19 -4.27 -15.93 1.35
N ASP A 20 -3.39 -16.09 0.36
CA ASP A 20 -1.95 -16.14 0.56
C ASP A 20 -1.32 -14.75 0.66
N LEU A 21 -2.02 -13.69 0.22
CA LEU A 21 -1.52 -12.32 0.28
C LEU A 21 -1.41 -11.82 1.72
N THR A 22 -0.35 -11.03 1.94
CA THR A 22 -0.19 -10.19 3.12
C THR A 22 -0.17 -8.73 2.69
N VAL A 23 -1.14 -7.96 3.16
CA VAL A 23 -1.32 -6.54 2.84
C VAL A 23 -0.86 -5.68 4.00
N GLY A 24 0.07 -4.75 3.75
CA GLY A 24 0.46 -3.72 4.69
C GLY A 24 -0.47 -2.51 4.56
N LEU A 25 -1.00 -2.04 5.68
CA LEU A 25 -1.86 -0.86 5.74
C LEU A 25 -1.22 0.14 6.70
N VAL A 26 -0.78 1.27 6.15
CA VAL A 26 -0.09 2.33 6.90
C VAL A 26 -0.97 3.56 6.98
N GLY A 27 -1.29 4.00 8.22
CA GLY A 27 -2.29 5.02 8.48
C GLY A 27 -3.72 4.45 8.39
N LEU A 28 -4.35 4.20 9.52
CA LEU A 28 -5.67 3.57 9.62
C LEU A 28 -6.80 4.60 9.84
N GLY A 29 -6.67 5.73 9.15
CA GLY A 29 -7.70 6.76 9.11
C GLY A 29 -8.90 6.39 8.21
N GLY A 30 -9.64 7.43 7.76
CA GLY A 30 -10.86 7.26 6.98
C GLY A 30 -10.72 6.32 5.78
N GLY A 31 -9.71 6.55 4.91
CA GLY A 31 -9.52 5.72 3.71
C GLY A 31 -9.22 4.26 4.02
N ASN A 32 -8.16 4.00 4.80
CA ASN A 32 -7.74 2.63 5.09
C ASN A 32 -8.72 1.86 5.99
N SER A 33 -9.58 2.50 6.77
CA SER A 33 -10.64 1.78 7.50
C SER A 33 -11.63 1.08 6.56
N HIS A 34 -12.00 1.74 5.44
CA HIS A 34 -12.79 1.12 4.38
C HIS A 34 -12.01 0.01 3.64
N VAL A 35 -10.70 0.21 3.38
CA VAL A 35 -9.85 -0.80 2.75
C VAL A 35 -9.79 -2.05 3.61
N VAL A 36 -9.54 -1.92 4.92
CA VAL A 36 -9.53 -3.03 5.89
C VAL A 36 -10.81 -3.88 5.78
N GLN A 37 -11.96 -3.22 5.81
CA GLN A 37 -13.24 -3.90 5.71
C GLN A 37 -13.40 -4.65 4.38
N GLN A 38 -13.11 -3.98 3.27
CA GLN A 38 -13.26 -4.58 1.93
C GLN A 38 -12.30 -5.74 1.71
N LEU A 39 -11.04 -5.64 2.15
CA LEU A 39 -10.05 -6.70 2.05
C LEU A 39 -10.42 -7.93 2.90
N ALA A 40 -11.01 -7.71 4.08
CA ALA A 40 -11.53 -8.81 4.90
C ALA A 40 -12.63 -9.57 4.17
N HIS A 41 -13.58 -8.86 3.53
CA HIS A 41 -14.64 -9.47 2.72
C HIS A 41 -14.13 -10.18 1.47
N LEU A 42 -13.02 -9.72 0.88
CA LEU A 42 -12.36 -10.40 -0.25
C LEU A 42 -11.61 -11.67 0.14
N GLY A 43 -11.43 -11.93 1.44
CA GLY A 43 -10.74 -13.12 1.92
C GLY A 43 -9.22 -13.00 1.96
N ILE A 44 -8.68 -11.78 2.05
CA ILE A 44 -7.24 -11.58 2.28
C ILE A 44 -6.83 -12.30 3.56
N GLY A 45 -5.74 -13.07 3.48
CA GLY A 45 -5.33 -13.92 4.59
C GLY A 45 -4.28 -13.32 5.52
N GLY A 46 -3.59 -12.24 5.14
CA GLY A 46 -2.56 -11.59 5.95
C GLY A 46 -2.70 -10.08 5.99
N PHE A 47 -2.63 -9.49 7.18
CA PHE A 47 -2.70 -8.04 7.41
C PHE A 47 -1.54 -7.60 8.31
N VAL A 48 -0.85 -6.53 7.92
CA VAL A 48 0.08 -5.78 8.77
C VAL A 48 -0.50 -4.38 8.93
N LEU A 49 -1.05 -4.09 10.09
CA LEU A 49 -1.78 -2.87 10.42
C LEU A 49 -0.87 -1.94 11.22
N VAL A 50 -0.61 -0.74 10.70
CA VAL A 50 0.33 0.22 11.30
C VAL A 50 -0.33 1.58 11.43
N ASP A 51 -0.47 2.06 12.65
CA ASP A 51 -0.96 3.41 12.99
C ASP A 51 -0.54 3.71 14.44
N ASP A 52 -0.01 4.88 14.73
CA ASP A 52 0.44 5.28 16.06
C ASP A 52 -0.67 5.94 16.90
N ASP A 53 -1.84 6.21 16.31
CA ASP A 53 -2.93 6.92 16.97
C ASP A 53 -3.93 6.01 17.69
N VAL A 54 -4.61 6.60 18.66
CA VAL A 54 -5.87 6.14 19.21
C VAL A 54 -7.05 6.85 18.50
N ILE A 55 -8.24 6.27 18.57
CA ILE A 55 -9.44 6.93 18.04
C ILE A 55 -9.81 8.15 18.87
N SER A 56 -10.28 9.20 18.20
CA SER A 56 -10.89 10.37 18.82
C SER A 56 -12.31 10.59 18.28
N GLU A 57 -13.09 11.40 18.97
CA GLU A 57 -14.46 11.75 18.55
C GLU A 57 -14.48 12.29 17.10
N SER A 58 -13.51 13.12 16.74
CA SER A 58 -13.37 13.68 15.39
C SER A 58 -13.14 12.64 14.29
N ASN A 59 -12.83 11.39 14.63
CA ASN A 59 -12.67 10.30 13.68
C ASN A 59 -13.97 9.57 13.36
N LEU A 60 -15.00 9.65 14.21
CA LEU A 60 -16.24 8.91 14.07
C LEU A 60 -16.98 9.21 12.77
N ASN A 61 -16.81 10.41 12.20
CA ASN A 61 -17.42 10.79 10.93
C ASN A 61 -16.86 10.07 9.70
N ARG A 62 -15.76 9.29 9.84
CA ARG A 62 -15.08 8.65 8.70
C ARG A 62 -14.38 7.32 8.98
N LEU A 63 -14.12 6.97 10.23
CA LEU A 63 -13.42 5.74 10.59
C LEU A 63 -14.41 4.58 10.69
N VAL A 64 -14.44 3.74 9.66
CA VAL A 64 -15.30 2.55 9.59
C VAL A 64 -14.90 1.55 10.65
N GLY A 65 -15.88 1.06 11.41
CA GLY A 65 -15.68 0.12 12.51
C GLY A 65 -15.37 0.77 13.85
N GLY A 66 -15.10 2.10 13.87
CA GLY A 66 -14.98 2.86 15.12
C GLY A 66 -16.33 3.13 15.76
N THR A 67 -16.40 3.02 17.07
CA THR A 67 -17.62 3.21 17.88
C THR A 67 -17.41 4.29 18.94
N TRP A 68 -18.51 4.70 19.54
CA TRP A 68 -18.48 5.66 20.66
C TRP A 68 -17.74 5.09 21.88
N ASP A 69 -17.94 3.77 22.13
CA ASP A 69 -17.23 3.08 23.22
C ASP A 69 -15.73 3.05 22.99
N ASP A 70 -15.29 2.87 21.72
CA ASP A 70 -13.87 2.93 21.39
C ASP A 70 -13.24 4.30 21.69
N VAL A 71 -14.00 5.39 21.48
CA VAL A 71 -13.55 6.76 21.83
C VAL A 71 -13.40 6.92 23.34
N GLN A 72 -14.38 6.43 24.10
CA GLN A 72 -14.33 6.48 25.57
C GLN A 72 -13.16 5.70 26.15
N GLU A 73 -12.83 4.58 25.53
CA GLU A 73 -11.71 3.71 25.93
C GLU A 73 -10.36 4.11 25.33
N ALA A 74 -10.31 5.19 24.53
CA ALA A 74 -9.12 5.61 23.79
C ALA A 74 -8.46 4.44 23.02
N ARG A 75 -9.29 3.63 22.33
CA ARG A 75 -8.84 2.40 21.67
C ARG A 75 -7.91 2.70 20.50
N GLN A 76 -6.88 1.87 20.34
CA GLN A 76 -5.94 1.96 19.22
C GLN A 76 -6.66 1.72 17.90
N LYS A 77 -6.36 2.52 16.87
CA LYS A 77 -6.95 2.32 15.52
C LYS A 77 -6.57 0.94 14.94
N THR A 78 -5.40 0.42 15.27
CA THR A 78 -4.96 -0.94 14.88
C THR A 78 -5.84 -2.04 15.48
N GLU A 79 -6.29 -1.89 16.73
CA GLU A 79 -7.19 -2.86 17.38
C GLU A 79 -8.61 -2.81 16.79
N ILE A 80 -9.11 -1.61 16.47
CA ILE A 80 -10.38 -1.43 15.78
C ILE A 80 -10.34 -2.13 14.42
N ALA A 81 -9.30 -1.87 13.64
CA ALA A 81 -9.08 -2.51 12.34
C ALA A 81 -8.98 -4.04 12.44
N LYS A 82 -8.23 -4.55 13.43
CA LYS A 82 -8.15 -5.99 13.71
C LYS A 82 -9.53 -6.60 14.04
N ARG A 83 -10.31 -5.92 14.85
CA ARG A 83 -11.70 -6.35 15.19
C ARG A 83 -12.53 -6.45 13.91
N VAL A 84 -12.47 -5.46 13.02
CA VAL A 84 -13.17 -5.46 11.73
C VAL A 84 -12.74 -6.66 10.88
N VAL A 85 -11.44 -6.90 10.73
CA VAL A 85 -10.94 -8.06 9.96
C VAL A 85 -11.46 -9.36 10.51
N LEU A 86 -11.27 -9.60 11.81
CA LEU A 86 -11.57 -10.89 12.44
C LEU A 86 -13.08 -11.15 12.56
N SER A 87 -13.92 -10.11 12.56
CA SER A 87 -15.38 -10.27 12.52
C SER A 87 -15.88 -10.84 11.19
N VAL A 88 -15.15 -10.63 10.09
CA VAL A 88 -15.47 -11.11 8.74
C VAL A 88 -14.66 -12.36 8.39
N ASN A 89 -13.35 -12.33 8.62
CA ASN A 89 -12.42 -13.43 8.33
C ASN A 89 -11.67 -13.86 9.59
N PRO A 90 -12.25 -14.74 10.43
CA PRO A 90 -11.64 -15.14 11.70
C PRO A 90 -10.35 -15.95 11.53
N ARG A 91 -10.02 -16.39 10.31
CA ARG A 91 -8.78 -17.12 10.00
C ARG A 91 -7.66 -16.22 9.49
N ALA A 92 -7.89 -14.92 9.33
CA ALA A 92 -6.87 -13.99 8.90
C ALA A 92 -5.74 -13.85 9.94
N ARG A 93 -4.52 -13.73 9.46
CA ARG A 93 -3.35 -13.42 10.27
C ARG A 93 -3.22 -11.90 10.34
N VAL A 94 -3.36 -11.32 11.53
CA VAL A 94 -3.38 -9.87 11.73
C VAL A 94 -2.27 -9.47 12.70
N GLY A 95 -1.26 -8.79 12.19
CA GLY A 95 -0.24 -8.08 12.98
C GLY A 95 -0.69 -6.64 13.21
N CYS A 96 -0.70 -6.18 14.47
CA CYS A 96 -1.00 -4.80 14.85
C CYS A 96 0.25 -4.14 15.40
N HIS A 97 0.55 -2.93 14.90
CA HIS A 97 1.71 -2.14 15.33
C HIS A 97 1.26 -0.72 15.62
N GLN A 98 1.15 -0.38 16.91
CA GLN A 98 0.88 0.98 17.37
C GLN A 98 2.21 1.75 17.41
N ALA A 99 2.68 2.13 16.25
CA ALA A 99 3.97 2.81 16.07
C ALA A 99 4.01 3.56 14.75
N LYS A 100 4.96 4.44 14.59
CA LYS A 100 5.27 4.99 13.28
C LYS A 100 5.82 3.90 12.39
N TRP A 101 5.44 3.90 11.13
CA TRP A 101 5.77 2.82 10.19
C TRP A 101 7.30 2.60 10.04
N GLN A 102 8.12 3.66 10.21
CA GLN A 102 9.57 3.57 10.15
C GLN A 102 10.15 2.68 11.26
N GLU A 103 9.52 2.65 12.42
CA GLU A 103 9.94 1.86 13.58
C GLU A 103 9.65 0.37 13.40
N VAL A 104 8.68 0.04 12.54
CA VAL A 104 8.20 -1.32 12.28
C VAL A 104 8.38 -1.76 10.84
N ALA A 105 9.27 -1.09 10.11
CA ALA A 105 9.52 -1.31 8.68
C ALA A 105 9.84 -2.77 8.33
N GLU A 106 10.47 -3.52 9.23
CA GLU A 106 10.77 -4.94 9.04
C GLU A 106 9.52 -5.79 8.81
N HIS A 107 8.42 -5.49 9.48
CA HIS A 107 7.15 -6.18 9.27
C HIS A 107 6.53 -5.84 7.91
N LEU A 108 6.69 -4.59 7.45
CA LEU A 108 6.20 -4.14 6.15
C LEU A 108 6.98 -4.75 4.97
N ARG A 109 8.27 -5.10 5.15
CA ARG A 109 9.06 -5.77 4.11
C ARG A 109 8.49 -7.12 3.67
N ALA A 110 7.75 -7.79 4.54
CA ALA A 110 7.13 -9.08 4.24
C ALA A 110 5.81 -8.96 3.48
N CYS A 111 5.28 -7.75 3.29
CA CYS A 111 4.01 -7.53 2.61
C CYS A 111 4.14 -7.71 1.10
N ASP A 112 3.08 -8.23 0.47
CA ASP A 112 2.97 -8.37 -0.98
C ASP A 112 2.59 -7.07 -1.66
N ILE A 113 1.94 -6.16 -0.94
CA ILE A 113 1.54 -4.81 -1.33
C ILE A 113 1.37 -3.96 -0.08
N ILE A 114 1.62 -2.66 -0.20
CA ILE A 114 1.35 -1.69 0.87
C ILE A 114 0.35 -0.65 0.34
N ILE A 115 -0.65 -0.33 1.17
CA ILE A 115 -1.63 0.73 0.92
C ILE A 115 -1.43 1.82 1.96
N GLY A 116 -1.06 3.02 1.49
CA GLY A 116 -0.82 4.19 2.33
C GLY A 116 -2.07 5.08 2.42
N GLY A 117 -2.51 5.33 3.65
CA GLY A 117 -3.54 6.30 3.99
C GLY A 117 -2.96 7.42 4.87
N VAL A 118 -1.71 7.79 4.64
CA VAL A 118 -1.03 8.84 5.40
C VAL A 118 -1.32 10.23 4.83
N ASP A 119 -1.48 11.22 5.70
CA ASP A 119 -1.91 12.56 5.31
C ASP A 119 -0.74 13.50 4.91
N ARG A 120 0.47 13.23 5.41
CA ARG A 120 1.65 14.06 5.19
C ARG A 120 2.33 13.70 3.86
N ILE A 121 2.68 14.74 3.09
CA ILE A 121 3.37 14.57 1.79
C ILE A 121 4.74 13.91 1.96
N ILE A 122 5.49 14.30 3.01
CA ILE A 122 6.77 13.67 3.32
C ILE A 122 6.60 12.18 3.65
N ALA A 123 5.58 11.81 4.42
CA ALA A 123 5.32 10.42 4.75
C ALA A 123 4.94 9.58 3.52
N LYS A 124 4.18 10.16 2.56
CA LYS A 124 3.88 9.52 1.27
C LYS A 124 5.16 9.26 0.46
N SER A 125 6.04 10.25 0.39
CA SER A 125 7.32 10.16 -0.33
C SER A 125 8.23 9.09 0.28
N GLU A 126 8.39 9.09 1.60
CA GLU A 126 9.22 8.12 2.31
C GLU A 126 8.69 6.69 2.18
N LEU A 127 7.37 6.51 2.30
CA LEU A 127 6.73 5.20 2.19
C LEU A 127 6.84 4.65 0.77
N GLU A 128 6.68 5.50 -0.26
CA GLU A 128 6.94 5.10 -1.64
C GLU A 128 8.40 4.70 -1.85
N ALA A 129 9.36 5.48 -1.34
CA ALA A 129 10.79 5.18 -1.44
C ALA A 129 11.12 3.81 -0.80
N PHE A 130 10.57 3.54 0.38
CA PHE A 130 10.67 2.25 1.05
C PHE A 130 10.10 1.12 0.18
N CYS A 131 8.88 1.28 -0.33
CA CYS A 131 8.23 0.27 -1.15
C CYS A 131 9.04 -0.04 -2.42
N ARG A 132 9.57 0.98 -3.10
CA ARG A 132 10.39 0.80 -4.29
C ARG A 132 11.70 0.11 -4.01
N ARG A 133 12.36 0.45 -2.90
CA ARG A 133 13.59 -0.20 -2.48
C ARG A 133 13.42 -1.71 -2.28
N PHE A 134 12.31 -2.12 -1.70
CA PHE A 134 12.03 -3.53 -1.42
C PHE A 134 11.13 -4.20 -2.49
N LEU A 135 10.95 -3.56 -3.65
CA LEU A 135 10.17 -4.06 -4.78
C LEU A 135 8.71 -4.41 -4.41
N ILE A 136 8.14 -3.65 -3.50
CA ILE A 136 6.76 -3.80 -3.05
C ILE A 136 5.87 -2.83 -3.85
N PRO A 137 4.79 -3.28 -4.49
CA PRO A 137 3.78 -2.40 -5.04
C PRO A 137 3.18 -1.50 -3.95
N TYR A 138 3.03 -0.21 -4.26
CA TYR A 138 2.49 0.78 -3.35
C TYR A 138 1.24 1.42 -3.92
N VAL A 139 0.17 1.46 -3.14
CA VAL A 139 -1.03 2.23 -3.47
C VAL A 139 -1.12 3.42 -2.52
N ASP A 140 -1.04 4.63 -3.06
CA ASP A 140 -1.30 5.87 -2.34
C ASP A 140 -2.75 6.27 -2.49
N MET A 141 -3.38 6.64 -1.38
CA MET A 141 -4.69 7.27 -1.36
C MET A 141 -4.59 8.63 -0.68
N GLY A 142 -5.27 9.62 -1.23
CA GLY A 142 -5.36 10.93 -0.63
C GLY A 142 -6.68 11.59 -0.96
N MET A 143 -7.28 12.23 0.04
CA MET A 143 -8.45 13.08 -0.09
C MET A 143 -8.10 14.47 0.39
N ASP A 144 -8.61 15.48 -0.26
CA ASP A 144 -8.45 16.86 0.14
C ASP A 144 -9.75 17.66 -0.02
N VAL A 145 -9.93 18.67 0.82
CA VAL A 145 -11.08 19.57 0.79
C VAL A 145 -10.54 20.99 0.76
N HIS A 146 -10.82 21.70 -0.32
CA HIS A 146 -10.40 23.08 -0.52
C HIS A 146 -11.59 24.02 -0.56
N ARG A 147 -11.47 25.18 0.08
CA ARG A 147 -12.46 26.24 -0.08
C ARG A 147 -12.35 26.86 -1.48
N LEU A 148 -13.48 27.09 -2.15
CA LEU A 148 -13.52 27.69 -3.49
C LEU A 148 -13.38 29.23 -3.42
N GLY A 149 -12.13 29.69 -3.19
CA GLY A 149 -11.83 31.13 -3.14
C GLY A 149 -12.74 31.94 -2.22
N ASP A 150 -13.31 33.02 -2.74
CA ASP A 150 -14.28 33.89 -2.03
C ASP A 150 -15.74 33.39 -2.15
N ALA A 151 -16.00 32.33 -2.91
CA ALA A 151 -17.33 31.76 -3.09
C ALA A 151 -17.71 30.87 -1.89
N ASP A 152 -19.00 30.83 -1.58
CA ASP A 152 -19.56 29.88 -0.62
C ASP A 152 -19.54 28.47 -1.26
N GLY A 153 -18.54 27.69 -0.92
CA GLY A 153 -18.43 26.31 -1.42
C GLY A 153 -17.08 25.66 -1.16
N PHE A 154 -17.05 24.36 -1.34
CA PHE A 154 -15.85 23.53 -1.19
C PHE A 154 -15.66 22.63 -2.40
N LEU A 155 -14.42 22.50 -2.83
CA LEU A 155 -13.99 21.43 -3.72
C LEU A 155 -13.57 20.23 -2.86
N VAL A 156 -14.21 19.10 -3.08
CA VAL A 156 -13.84 17.83 -2.46
C VAL A 156 -13.22 16.94 -3.55
N ALA A 157 -11.94 16.68 -3.43
CA ALA A 157 -11.19 15.93 -4.42
C ALA A 157 -10.36 14.83 -3.78
N GLY A 158 -9.88 13.89 -4.58
CA GLY A 158 -8.99 12.85 -4.11
C GLY A 158 -8.26 12.14 -5.23
N GLN A 159 -7.32 11.28 -4.86
CA GLN A 159 -6.61 10.45 -5.82
C GLN A 159 -6.31 9.07 -5.27
N VAL A 160 -6.16 8.14 -6.20
CA VAL A 160 -5.58 6.80 -5.96
C VAL A 160 -4.49 6.58 -6.99
N VAL A 161 -3.29 6.24 -6.52
CA VAL A 161 -2.13 5.99 -7.38
C VAL A 161 -1.54 4.63 -7.06
N LEU A 162 -1.40 3.77 -8.07
CA LEU A 162 -0.59 2.56 -7.99
C LEU A 162 0.81 2.87 -8.51
N SER A 163 1.79 2.79 -7.64
CA SER A 163 3.22 2.96 -7.90
C SER A 163 3.93 1.61 -7.76
N CYS A 164 4.51 1.13 -8.86
CA CYS A 164 5.33 -0.08 -8.86
C CYS A 164 6.77 0.24 -9.26
N PRO A 165 7.76 -0.55 -8.84
CA PRO A 165 9.14 -0.41 -9.30
C PRO A 165 9.23 -0.36 -10.83
N GLY A 166 10.02 0.58 -11.36
CA GLY A 166 10.19 0.79 -12.79
C GLY A 166 9.07 1.61 -13.48
N THR A 167 8.04 2.06 -12.74
CA THR A 167 6.96 2.90 -13.27
C THR A 167 7.07 4.35 -12.76
N PRO A 168 6.29 5.30 -13.30
CA PRO A 168 6.24 6.65 -12.74
C PRO A 168 5.90 6.65 -11.25
N CYS A 169 6.62 7.44 -10.46
CA CYS A 169 6.42 7.60 -9.02
C CYS A 169 5.44 8.73 -8.70
N LEU A 170 5.09 8.91 -7.42
CA LEU A 170 4.22 10.00 -6.95
C LEU A 170 4.76 11.38 -7.36
N GLN A 171 6.09 11.55 -7.37
CA GLN A 171 6.73 12.79 -7.80
C GLN A 171 6.62 12.99 -9.33
N CYS A 172 6.83 11.93 -10.14
CA CYS A 172 6.58 11.96 -11.57
C CYS A 172 5.14 12.36 -11.91
N LEU A 173 4.21 11.98 -11.05
CA LEU A 173 2.76 12.19 -11.21
C LEU A 173 2.26 13.49 -10.55
N GLY A 174 3.16 14.24 -9.89
CA GLY A 174 2.82 15.51 -9.23
C GLY A 174 1.88 15.36 -8.02
N VAL A 175 1.87 14.19 -7.39
CA VAL A 175 1.22 13.96 -6.09
C VAL A 175 2.14 14.42 -4.96
N VAL A 176 3.42 14.13 -5.09
CA VAL A 176 4.50 14.70 -4.27
C VAL A 176 5.21 15.76 -5.12
N THR A 177 5.32 16.99 -4.63
CA THR A 177 6.03 18.07 -5.30
C THR A 177 7.01 18.74 -4.34
N ASP A 178 8.10 19.32 -4.87
CA ASP A 178 9.10 20.02 -4.05
C ASP A 178 8.47 21.20 -3.30
N SER A 179 7.50 21.89 -3.91
CA SER A 179 6.75 22.96 -3.24
C SER A 179 5.95 22.44 -2.06
N ALA A 180 5.21 21.36 -2.23
CA ALA A 180 4.40 20.76 -1.15
C ALA A 180 5.27 20.22 0.00
N LEU A 181 6.44 19.64 -0.32
CA LEU A 181 7.42 19.21 0.67
C LEU A 181 8.00 20.40 1.44
N SER A 182 8.34 21.49 0.75
CA SER A 182 8.88 22.70 1.37
C SER A 182 7.83 23.40 2.24
N GLU A 183 6.58 23.48 1.79
CA GLU A 183 5.46 24.03 2.56
C GLU A 183 5.19 23.23 3.83
N GLU A 184 5.20 21.89 3.73
CA GLU A 184 4.98 21.03 4.89
C GLU A 184 6.13 21.14 5.90
N ALA A 185 7.38 21.26 5.43
CA ALA A 185 8.53 21.46 6.29
C ALA A 185 8.47 22.81 7.03
N GLY A 186 7.94 23.87 6.39
CA GLY A 186 7.77 25.18 7.00
C GLY A 186 6.63 25.26 8.03
N ARG A 187 5.66 24.36 8.01
CA ARG A 187 4.51 24.30 8.91
C ARG A 187 4.72 23.34 10.08
N TYR A 188 5.91 23.25 10.61
CA TYR A 188 6.25 22.38 11.72
C TYR A 188 5.39 22.73 12.95
N GLY A 189 4.36 21.91 13.23
CA GLY A 189 3.49 22.04 14.41
C GLY A 189 2.01 22.22 14.14
N ASP A 190 1.56 22.56 12.93
CA ASP A 190 0.14 22.70 12.60
C ASP A 190 -0.46 21.34 12.18
N ALA A 191 -0.77 20.51 13.16
CA ALA A 191 -1.69 19.38 13.02
C ALA A 191 -3.16 19.88 13.02
N GLY A 192 -3.44 20.94 12.27
CA GLY A 192 -4.81 21.40 12.03
C GLY A 192 -5.54 20.34 11.21
N GLY A 193 -6.60 19.76 11.80
CA GLY A 193 -7.38 18.69 11.18
C GLY A 193 -7.87 19.09 9.79
N LYS A 194 -7.30 18.49 8.74
CA LYS A 194 -7.80 18.65 7.38
C LYS A 194 -9.24 18.12 7.33
N PRO A 195 -10.20 18.85 6.73
CA PRO A 195 -11.57 18.37 6.60
C PRO A 195 -11.60 17.03 5.88
N GLN A 196 -12.31 16.06 6.44
CA GLN A 196 -12.48 14.73 5.86
C GLN A 196 -13.89 14.21 6.15
N VAL A 197 -14.41 13.41 5.23
CA VAL A 197 -15.74 12.79 5.34
C VAL A 197 -15.73 11.37 4.79
N VAL A 198 -16.74 10.58 5.18
CA VAL A 198 -16.77 9.13 4.95
C VAL A 198 -16.87 8.72 3.47
N TRP A 199 -17.75 9.36 2.68
CA TRP A 199 -18.08 8.87 1.33
C TRP A 199 -16.93 9.01 0.30
N PRO A 200 -16.15 10.10 0.21
CA PRO A 200 -15.01 10.17 -0.70
C PRO A 200 -13.94 9.15 -0.31
N ASN A 201 -13.70 8.98 0.99
CA ASN A 201 -12.79 7.94 1.49
C ASN A 201 -13.23 6.53 1.04
N GLY A 202 -14.53 6.24 1.07
CA GLY A 202 -15.09 4.96 0.60
C GLY A 202 -14.88 4.73 -0.90
N ILE A 203 -15.08 5.76 -1.73
CA ILE A 203 -14.87 5.68 -3.19
C ILE A 203 -13.39 5.43 -3.51
N LEU A 204 -12.50 6.19 -2.88
CA LEU A 204 -11.04 6.04 -3.07
C LEU A 204 -10.56 4.67 -2.59
N ALA A 205 -11.04 4.21 -1.43
CA ALA A 205 -10.73 2.90 -0.89
C ALA A 205 -11.18 1.77 -1.82
N SER A 206 -12.40 1.85 -2.36
CA SER A 206 -12.92 0.85 -3.31
C SER A 206 -12.09 0.82 -4.59
N THR A 207 -11.61 1.97 -5.07
CA THR A 207 -10.72 2.08 -6.21
C THR A 207 -9.36 1.44 -5.91
N ALA A 208 -8.79 1.70 -4.72
CA ALA A 208 -7.52 1.10 -4.29
C ALA A 208 -7.61 -0.43 -4.17
N VAL A 209 -8.70 -0.93 -3.60
CA VAL A 209 -8.98 -2.37 -3.51
C VAL A 209 -9.15 -2.98 -4.91
N GLY A 210 -9.84 -2.31 -5.82
CA GLY A 210 -9.97 -2.74 -7.21
C GLY A 210 -8.61 -2.87 -7.91
N LEU A 211 -7.67 -1.94 -7.68
CA LEU A 211 -6.29 -2.03 -8.20
C LEU A 211 -5.53 -3.21 -7.61
N LEU A 212 -5.67 -3.49 -6.31
CA LEU A 212 -5.08 -4.67 -5.67
C LEU A 212 -5.62 -5.95 -6.33
N VAL A 213 -6.94 -6.07 -6.47
CA VAL A 213 -7.56 -7.23 -7.12
C VAL A 213 -7.06 -7.38 -8.57
N GLN A 214 -6.97 -6.29 -9.33
CA GLN A 214 -6.46 -6.33 -10.70
C GLN A 214 -4.97 -6.70 -10.78
N LEU A 215 -4.17 -6.33 -9.77
CA LEU A 215 -2.74 -6.65 -9.73
C LEU A 215 -2.48 -8.14 -9.48
N PHE A 216 -3.30 -8.78 -8.63
CA PHE A 216 -3.05 -10.14 -8.16
C PHE A 216 -3.95 -11.21 -8.81
N THR A 217 -5.04 -10.82 -9.47
CA THR A 217 -5.97 -11.77 -10.11
C THR A 217 -6.13 -11.48 -11.62
N PRO A 218 -6.44 -12.49 -12.44
CA PRO A 218 -6.51 -12.33 -13.89
C PRO A 218 -7.85 -11.75 -14.41
N TRP A 219 -8.80 -11.39 -13.55
CA TRP A 219 -10.18 -11.05 -13.94
C TRP A 219 -10.29 -9.99 -15.03
N HIS A 220 -9.39 -9.02 -15.03
CA HIS A 220 -9.44 -7.91 -15.98
C HIS A 220 -8.83 -8.25 -17.35
N GLY A 221 -8.10 -9.37 -17.47
CA GLY A 221 -7.44 -9.79 -18.71
C GLY A 221 -6.24 -8.92 -19.13
N LYS A 222 -5.99 -7.79 -18.46
CA LYS A 222 -4.84 -6.89 -18.71
C LYS A 222 -4.04 -6.66 -17.43
N PRO A 223 -2.71 -6.84 -17.46
CA PRO A 223 -1.87 -6.56 -16.30
C PRO A 223 -1.85 -5.06 -16.00
N VAL A 224 -2.03 -4.70 -14.75
CA VAL A 224 -1.81 -3.35 -14.25
C VAL A 224 -0.39 -3.25 -13.66
N ARG A 225 0.34 -2.19 -13.98
CA ARG A 225 1.67 -1.91 -13.41
C ARG A 225 1.73 -0.53 -12.77
N SER A 226 0.94 0.40 -13.27
CA SER A 226 0.75 1.73 -12.70
C SER A 226 -0.64 2.20 -13.03
N ALA A 227 -1.21 3.00 -12.15
CA ALA A 227 -2.50 3.63 -12.34
C ALA A 227 -2.53 4.97 -11.61
N TYR A 228 -3.32 5.89 -12.12
CA TYR A 228 -3.65 7.13 -11.45
C TYR A 228 -5.10 7.49 -11.75
N PHE A 229 -5.89 7.53 -10.70
CA PHE A 229 -7.27 7.98 -10.73
C PHE A 229 -7.42 9.24 -9.90
N ALA A 230 -7.94 10.29 -10.47
CA ALA A 230 -8.34 11.51 -9.77
C ALA A 230 -9.85 11.51 -9.63
N TYR A 231 -10.32 11.77 -8.42
CA TYR A 231 -11.72 11.85 -8.06
C TYR A 231 -12.12 13.30 -7.82
N ASP A 232 -13.20 13.71 -8.45
CA ASP A 232 -13.91 14.95 -8.21
C ASP A 232 -15.26 14.62 -7.58
N ALA A 233 -15.43 14.93 -6.29
CA ALA A 233 -16.66 14.62 -5.58
C ALA A 233 -17.80 15.59 -5.90
N ASN A 234 -17.49 16.79 -6.40
CA ASN A 234 -18.50 17.77 -6.78
C ASN A 234 -19.22 17.33 -8.05
N GLU A 235 -18.46 16.73 -8.99
CA GLU A 235 -19.01 16.18 -10.24
C GLU A 235 -19.32 14.68 -10.13
N GLY A 236 -18.92 14.01 -9.05
CA GLY A 236 -19.08 12.56 -8.88
C GLY A 236 -18.29 11.73 -9.90
N THR A 237 -17.18 12.26 -10.43
CA THR A 237 -16.42 11.64 -11.51
C THR A 237 -15.07 11.11 -11.05
N MET A 238 -14.65 10.00 -11.69
CA MET A 238 -13.33 9.43 -11.54
C MET A 238 -12.64 9.43 -12.92
N ILE A 239 -11.54 10.13 -13.03
CA ILE A 239 -10.83 10.31 -14.31
C ILE A 239 -9.39 9.85 -14.22
N VAL A 240 -8.82 9.48 -15.38
CA VAL A 240 -7.38 9.27 -15.56
C VAL A 240 -6.77 10.61 -16.01
N PRO A 241 -5.93 11.28 -15.18
CA PRO A 241 -5.38 12.57 -15.53
C PRO A 241 -4.43 12.52 -16.73
N ASP A 242 -4.40 13.59 -17.53
CA ASP A 242 -3.51 13.69 -18.69
C ASP A 242 -2.03 13.63 -18.33
N ARG A 243 -1.65 14.13 -17.16
CA ARG A 243 -0.28 14.00 -16.66
C ARG A 243 0.15 12.54 -16.51
N PHE A 244 -0.76 11.63 -16.13
CA PHE A 244 -0.49 10.18 -16.10
C PHE A 244 -0.39 9.62 -17.52
N ARG A 245 -1.32 9.94 -18.42
CA ARG A 245 -1.32 9.45 -19.81
C ARG A 245 -0.01 9.76 -20.51
N ARG A 246 0.56 10.95 -20.28
CA ARG A 246 1.86 11.37 -20.82
C ARG A 246 3.07 10.64 -20.22
N ARG A 247 2.89 9.94 -19.13
CA ARG A 247 3.93 9.20 -18.40
C ARG A 247 3.85 7.67 -18.58
N ILE A 248 2.79 7.15 -19.18
CA ILE A 248 2.65 5.70 -19.44
C ILE A 248 3.86 5.21 -20.25
N GLY A 249 4.47 4.12 -19.78
CA GLY A 249 5.65 3.51 -20.40
C GLY A 249 6.97 4.26 -20.19
N LYS A 250 6.99 5.40 -19.48
CA LYS A 250 8.22 6.11 -19.15
C LYS A 250 8.80 5.59 -17.84
N ILE A 251 10.14 5.46 -17.81
CA ILE A 251 10.87 5.07 -16.61
C ILE A 251 10.93 6.27 -15.65
N CYS A 252 10.84 5.99 -14.35
CA CYS A 252 11.02 6.98 -13.30
C CYS A 252 12.49 7.41 -13.19
N GLY A 253 12.74 8.72 -13.20
CA GLY A 253 14.09 9.27 -12.98
C GLY A 253 14.42 9.59 -11.51
N HIS A 254 13.43 9.54 -10.60
CA HIS A 254 13.62 9.89 -9.19
C HIS A 254 14.15 8.71 -8.34
N TYR A 255 13.91 7.47 -8.79
CA TYR A 255 14.37 6.26 -8.11
C TYR A 255 15.28 5.47 -9.05
N PRO A 256 16.61 5.50 -8.82
CA PRO A 256 17.57 4.72 -9.61
C PRO A 256 17.28 3.22 -9.52
N ILE A 257 17.48 2.51 -10.63
CA ILE A 257 17.19 1.07 -10.74
C ILE A 257 18.12 0.23 -9.85
N ASP A 258 19.29 0.76 -9.51
CA ASP A 258 20.29 0.16 -8.64
C ASP A 258 20.05 0.43 -7.13
N ALA A 259 19.10 1.31 -6.78
CA ALA A 259 18.74 1.63 -5.40
C ALA A 259 17.69 0.65 -4.82
N VAL A 260 17.76 -0.64 -5.17
CA VAL A 260 16.87 -1.69 -4.68
C VAL A 260 17.59 -2.59 -3.66
N GLY A 261 16.81 -3.28 -2.81
CA GLY A 261 17.31 -4.22 -1.81
C GLY A 261 17.60 -3.61 -0.45
N ASP A 262 18.18 -4.41 0.45
CA ASP A 262 18.46 -4.02 1.82
C ASP A 262 19.73 -3.14 1.89
N PRO A 263 19.66 -1.88 2.31
CA PRO A 263 20.82 -1.01 2.45
C PRO A 263 21.76 -1.41 3.59
N ARG A 264 21.29 -2.25 4.50
CA ARG A 264 22.09 -2.75 5.64
C ARG A 264 22.90 -3.98 5.27
N PHE A 265 22.60 -4.63 4.14
CA PHE A 265 23.32 -5.80 3.69
C PHE A 265 24.42 -5.38 2.72
N ASP A 266 25.66 -5.36 3.20
CA ASP A 266 26.84 -5.20 2.37
C ASP A 266 27.62 -6.53 2.36
N ILE A 267 27.56 -7.24 1.25
CA ILE A 267 28.26 -8.52 1.10
C ILE A 267 29.79 -8.37 1.23
N ARG A 268 30.35 -7.21 0.88
CA ARG A 268 31.79 -6.96 0.99
C ARG A 268 32.21 -6.85 2.44
N ALA A 269 31.40 -6.19 3.27
CA ALA A 269 31.61 -6.11 4.71
C ALA A 269 31.51 -7.50 5.38
N VAL A 270 30.55 -8.31 4.91
CA VAL A 270 30.43 -9.70 5.36
C VAL A 270 31.64 -10.53 4.94
N MET A 271 32.05 -10.46 3.67
CA MET A 271 33.20 -11.22 3.15
C MET A 271 34.53 -10.82 3.83
N SER A 272 34.74 -9.53 4.12
CA SER A 272 35.95 -9.05 4.81
C SER A 272 36.09 -9.57 6.24
N GLN A 273 34.99 -9.95 6.90
CA GLN A 273 35.02 -10.60 8.20
C GLN A 273 35.51 -12.05 8.15
N PHE A 274 35.32 -12.73 7.02
CA PHE A 274 35.82 -14.11 6.83
C PHE A 274 37.29 -14.15 6.46
N ASP A 275 37.85 -13.15 5.79
CA ASP A 275 39.27 -13.09 5.40
C ASP A 275 40.21 -12.80 6.58
N SER A 276 39.69 -12.31 7.72
CA SER A 276 40.49 -11.94 8.90
C SER A 276 40.58 -13.03 9.97
N SER A 277 39.91 -14.17 9.81
CA SER A 277 39.93 -15.27 10.80
C SER A 277 40.59 -16.52 10.22
N THR A 278 41.86 -16.74 10.56
CA THR A 278 42.58 -18.00 10.36
C THR A 278 42.33 -19.01 11.49
N GLU A 279 41.24 -18.92 12.22
CA GLU A 279 40.87 -19.96 13.19
C GLU A 279 39.83 -20.91 12.59
N PRO A 280 39.94 -22.25 12.84
CA PRO A 280 39.00 -23.21 12.31
C PRO A 280 37.63 -22.94 12.84
N CYS A 281 36.63 -22.82 11.94
CA CYS A 281 35.25 -22.62 12.24
C CYS A 281 34.74 -23.64 13.27
N GLU A 282 34.49 -23.24 14.51
CA GLU A 282 33.42 -23.84 15.28
C GLU A 282 32.12 -23.62 14.52
N GLU A 283 31.31 -24.67 14.40
CA GLU A 283 30.03 -24.63 13.67
C GLU A 283 29.22 -23.43 14.05
N ILE A 284 29.26 -22.40 13.20
CA ILE A 284 28.33 -21.29 13.32
C ILE A 284 26.95 -21.89 13.02
N PHE A 285 26.13 -22.07 14.03
CA PHE A 285 24.69 -22.26 13.85
C PHE A 285 24.17 -21.04 13.10
N ILE A 286 24.17 -21.15 11.77
CA ILE A 286 23.42 -20.25 10.91
C ILE A 286 21.97 -20.46 11.35
N THR A 287 21.42 -19.47 12.05
CA THR A 287 19.96 -19.41 12.25
C THR A 287 19.33 -19.64 10.88
N PRO A 288 18.42 -20.59 10.74
CA PRO A 288 17.99 -21.04 9.42
C PRO A 288 17.54 -19.82 8.61
N VAL A 289 18.18 -19.62 7.47
CA VAL A 289 17.72 -18.73 6.41
C VAL A 289 16.22 -18.97 6.29
N PRO A 290 15.41 -17.90 6.23
CA PRO A 290 13.96 -18.02 6.17
C PRO A 290 13.57 -19.11 5.20
N SER A 291 12.73 -20.03 5.63
CA SER A 291 12.44 -21.32 5.02
C SER A 291 12.40 -21.26 3.48
N GLU A 292 12.65 -22.40 2.82
CA GLU A 292 12.46 -22.61 1.37
C GLU A 292 11.21 -21.92 0.79
N LYS A 293 10.21 -21.67 1.64
CA LYS A 293 9.02 -20.87 1.37
C LYS A 293 9.32 -19.37 1.11
N TRP A 294 10.35 -18.77 1.72
CA TRP A 294 10.74 -17.38 1.50
C TRP A 294 11.41 -17.22 0.12
N PHE A 295 12.34 -18.10 -0.24
CA PHE A 295 12.93 -18.14 -1.57
C PHE A 295 11.88 -18.46 -2.64
N LYS A 296 11.00 -19.44 -2.40
CA LYS A 296 9.86 -19.74 -3.29
C LYS A 296 8.91 -18.53 -3.43
N ARG A 297 8.71 -17.73 -2.36
CA ARG A 297 7.92 -16.49 -2.43
C ARG A 297 8.61 -15.42 -3.27
N ILE A 298 9.92 -15.18 -3.14
CA ILE A 298 10.65 -14.18 -3.94
C ILE A 298 10.72 -14.63 -5.41
N PHE A 299 11.10 -15.89 -5.68
CA PHE A 299 11.15 -16.39 -7.05
C PHE A 299 9.76 -16.57 -7.66
N ALA A 300 8.75 -16.94 -6.91
CA ALA A 300 7.37 -16.93 -7.37
C ALA A 300 6.84 -15.49 -7.57
N ARG A 301 7.29 -14.51 -6.79
CA ARG A 301 7.05 -13.09 -6.99
C ARG A 301 7.70 -12.60 -8.30
N ALA A 302 8.99 -12.83 -8.46
CA ALA A 302 9.75 -12.49 -9.67
C ALA A 302 9.29 -13.32 -10.88
N GLY A 303 9.05 -14.61 -10.72
CA GLY A 303 8.59 -15.52 -11.77
C GLY A 303 7.16 -15.26 -12.24
N ARG A 304 6.22 -14.95 -11.35
CA ARG A 304 4.86 -14.52 -11.72
C ARG A 304 4.89 -13.17 -12.43
N TRP A 305 5.82 -12.31 -12.04
CA TRP A 305 6.02 -11.02 -12.68
C TRP A 305 6.60 -11.18 -14.10
N LEU A 306 7.63 -12.03 -14.27
CA LEU A 306 8.29 -12.36 -15.55
C LEU A 306 7.38 -13.19 -16.49
N GLN A 307 6.68 -14.22 -16.00
CA GLN A 307 5.77 -15.03 -16.83
C GLN A 307 4.55 -14.25 -17.33
N ARG A 308 4.09 -13.24 -16.58
CA ARG A 308 3.06 -12.33 -17.08
C ARG A 308 3.60 -11.34 -18.11
N ALA A 309 4.88 -10.96 -18.01
CA ALA A 309 5.54 -10.10 -18.99
C ALA A 309 5.77 -10.82 -20.33
N THR A 310 6.15 -12.10 -20.31
CA THR A 310 6.44 -12.89 -21.52
C THR A 310 5.20 -13.41 -22.23
N LYS A 311 4.14 -13.82 -21.50
CA LYS A 311 2.86 -14.25 -22.13
C LYS A 311 2.10 -13.13 -22.83
N GLY A 312 2.29 -11.86 -22.38
CA GLY A 312 1.73 -10.70 -23.08
C GLY A 312 2.46 -10.36 -24.38
N PHE A 313 3.75 -10.69 -24.48
CA PHE A 313 4.59 -10.39 -25.64
C PHE A 313 4.40 -11.39 -26.80
N ILE A 314 4.15 -12.66 -26.48
CA ILE A 314 4.00 -13.73 -27.49
C ILE A 314 2.63 -13.64 -28.21
N ARG A 315 1.58 -13.13 -27.57
CA ARG A 315 0.26 -12.97 -28.19
C ARG A 315 0.09 -11.74 -29.10
N SER A 316 1.04 -10.81 -29.10
CA SER A 316 0.99 -9.62 -29.95
C SER A 316 1.67 -9.78 -31.31
N HIS A 317 2.30 -10.93 -31.59
CA HIS A 317 2.97 -11.22 -32.86
C HIS A 317 2.28 -12.33 -33.69
N GLU A 318 1.11 -12.83 -33.28
CA GLU A 318 0.32 -13.81 -34.03
C GLU A 318 -1.05 -13.27 -34.47
N LYS A 319 -1.12 -11.96 -34.79
CA LYS A 319 -2.25 -11.42 -35.58
C LYS A 319 -1.75 -10.40 -36.56
#